data_32cf68d0a0091391db5550031a6ca843
#
_entry.id   32cf68d0a0091391db5550031a6ca843
#
_cell.length_a   1.000
_cell.length_b   1.000
_cell.length_c   1.000
_cell.angle_alpha   90.00
_cell.angle_beta   90.00
_cell.angle_gamma   90.00
#
_symmetry.space_group_name_H-M   'P 1'
#
loop_
_entity.id
_entity.type
_entity.pdbx_description
1 polymer ?
#
loop_
_entity_poly.entity_id
_entity_poly.type
_entity_poly.pdbx_seq_one_letter_code
_entity_poly.pdbx_strand_id
1 'polypeptide(L)'
;MTRRNFIFSLLYLKVFLSSFFFSKNARASGPVDVKDIRQWSSKGYTRVAVDLSAPVEFSNKRISNPDRLYFDLKNTKISKEINTTLPVGDGILKTVRAGQFNQDTVRVVLDLEEIKDFKVFMLEDPARLIIDVYGHKKKNNTKDIVPALTTIVLDPGHGGRDPGAVGPNGLYEKDVVLDIALKLKKALSENQAFKVFMTRERDIFIPLEERTAFANSKNADLFISIHANASPNRSARGIETYLLNWTNDEESIRVSARENAISIKKMKAQMNKFKSEVSVILGDLMRDNKRDESIKLANYIQNSIISGLGENYSEVRNHGVKNALFYVLFGAKMPSVLAEVSYISNPVEEKLLSKE
;
A
#
# COMPACT_ATOMS: atom_id res chain seq x y z
N MET A 1 -11.05 23.76 47.57
CA MET A 1 -11.68 23.05 46.45
C MET A 1 -11.61 21.56 46.73
N THR A 2 -12.74 20.92 47.01
CA THR A 2 -12.81 19.52 47.41
C THR A 2 -12.91 18.61 46.20
N ARG A 3 -12.33 17.39 46.26
CA ARG A 3 -12.32 16.35 45.21
C ARG A 3 -13.70 16.09 44.56
N ARG A 4 -14.77 16.46 45.25
CA ARG A 4 -16.16 16.31 44.78
C ARG A 4 -16.53 17.30 43.66
N ASN A 5 -15.93 18.50 43.62
CA ASN A 5 -16.21 19.50 42.57
C ASN A 5 -15.45 19.25 41.26
N PHE A 6 -14.38 18.45 41.34
CA PHE A 6 -13.62 18.05 40.14
C PHE A 6 -14.32 16.96 39.32
N ILE A 7 -15.07 16.08 39.97
CA ILE A 7 -15.80 14.98 39.32
C ILE A 7 -17.05 15.51 38.60
N PHE A 8 -17.72 16.53 39.10
CA PHE A 8 -18.88 17.15 38.44
C PHE A 8 -18.49 17.96 37.22
N SER A 9 -17.32 18.58 37.21
CA SER A 9 -16.78 19.32 36.04
C SER A 9 -16.43 18.38 34.89
N LEU A 10 -15.99 17.15 35.14
CA LEU A 10 -15.67 16.14 34.10
C LEU A 10 -16.92 15.47 33.50
N LEU A 11 -18.05 15.43 34.23
CA LEU A 11 -19.31 14.88 33.71
C LEU A 11 -20.02 15.86 32.75
N TYR A 12 -19.89 17.18 32.93
CA TYR A 12 -20.44 18.16 32.02
C TYR A 12 -19.60 18.31 30.73
N LEU A 13 -18.31 17.98 30.76
CA LEU A 13 -17.44 18.01 29.58
C LEU A 13 -17.68 16.82 28.64
N LYS A 14 -18.21 15.70 29.14
CA LYS A 14 -18.54 14.53 28.31
C LYS A 14 -19.85 14.64 27.54
N VAL A 15 -20.75 15.55 27.93
CA VAL A 15 -22.03 15.75 27.24
C VAL A 15 -21.92 16.81 26.13
N PHE A 16 -20.89 17.68 26.13
CA PHE A 16 -20.71 18.72 25.13
C PHE A 16 -19.74 18.34 24.00
N LEU A 17 -19.06 17.21 24.06
CA LEU A 17 -18.12 16.72 23.04
C LEU A 17 -18.70 15.62 22.13
N SER A 18 -19.96 15.23 22.34
CA SER A 18 -20.63 14.26 21.46
C SER A 18 -21.47 14.85 20.33
N SER A 19 -21.50 16.18 20.16
CA SER A 19 -22.34 16.84 19.16
C SER A 19 -21.61 17.64 18.09
N PHE A 20 -20.28 17.52 17.94
CA PHE A 20 -19.53 18.31 16.96
C PHE A 20 -18.49 17.51 16.19
N PHE A 21 -18.86 16.36 15.60
CA PHE A 21 -18.14 15.79 14.45
C PHE A 21 -19.08 14.93 13.59
N PHE A 22 -20.20 15.52 13.18
CA PHE A 22 -20.80 15.13 11.90
C PHE A 22 -20.20 16.02 10.83
N SER A 23 -19.03 15.64 10.32
CA SER A 23 -18.62 16.09 8.99
C SER A 23 -19.72 15.66 8.04
N LYS A 24 -20.47 16.62 7.51
CA LYS A 24 -21.34 16.40 6.37
C LYS A 24 -20.44 16.05 5.19
N ASN A 25 -20.10 14.78 5.04
CA ASN A 25 -19.69 14.26 3.74
C ASN A 25 -20.87 14.52 2.82
N ALA A 26 -20.65 15.35 1.81
CA ALA A 26 -21.61 15.59 0.75
C ALA A 26 -21.99 14.22 0.18
N ARG A 27 -23.17 13.71 0.53
CA ARG A 27 -23.73 12.52 -0.10
C ARG A 27 -23.91 12.87 -1.57
N ALA A 28 -23.28 12.12 -2.44
CA ALA A 28 -23.56 12.18 -3.85
C ALA A 28 -25.08 12.09 -4.03
N SER A 29 -25.70 13.01 -4.77
CA SER A 29 -27.15 13.14 -4.91
C SER A 29 -27.78 12.09 -5.81
N GLY A 30 -27.12 10.97 -6.07
CA GLY A 30 -27.58 9.86 -6.92
C GLY A 30 -27.07 8.50 -6.42
N PRO A 31 -27.55 7.40 -7.01
CA PRO A 31 -27.09 6.07 -6.69
C PRO A 31 -25.61 5.92 -7.04
N VAL A 32 -24.88 5.15 -6.22
CA VAL A 32 -23.47 4.81 -6.44
C VAL A 32 -23.36 3.70 -7.48
N ASP A 33 -22.50 3.89 -8.47
CA ASP A 33 -22.30 2.88 -9.50
C ASP A 33 -21.31 1.80 -9.03
N VAL A 34 -21.70 0.52 -9.23
CA VAL A 34 -20.78 -0.59 -9.23
C VAL A 34 -20.05 -0.59 -10.57
N LYS A 35 -18.74 -0.33 -10.56
CA LYS A 35 -17.92 -0.13 -11.75
C LYS A 35 -17.29 -1.41 -12.27
N ASP A 36 -16.89 -2.30 -11.35
CA ASP A 36 -16.25 -3.57 -11.67
C ASP A 36 -16.30 -4.52 -10.49
N ILE A 37 -16.17 -5.83 -10.77
CA ILE A 37 -16.05 -6.86 -9.75
C ILE A 37 -14.92 -7.78 -10.16
N ARG A 38 -13.93 -7.92 -9.27
CA ARG A 38 -12.71 -8.66 -9.51
C ARG A 38 -12.46 -9.64 -8.40
N GLN A 39 -11.83 -10.74 -8.74
CA GLN A 39 -11.39 -11.73 -7.76
C GLN A 39 -9.98 -12.19 -8.06
N TRP A 40 -9.32 -12.70 -7.06
CA TRP A 40 -8.08 -13.43 -7.19
C TRP A 40 -7.89 -14.37 -6.01
N SER A 41 -7.16 -15.42 -6.26
CA SER A 41 -6.95 -16.49 -5.32
C SER A 41 -5.47 -16.71 -5.06
N SER A 42 -5.16 -17.04 -3.83
CA SER A 42 -3.87 -17.58 -3.42
C SER A 42 -4.08 -18.78 -2.50
N LYS A 43 -3.02 -19.46 -2.10
CA LYS A 43 -3.14 -20.67 -1.28
C LYS A 43 -3.88 -20.40 0.04
N GLY A 44 -5.10 -20.89 0.15
CA GLY A 44 -5.96 -20.78 1.35
C GLY A 44 -6.63 -19.43 1.55
N TYR A 45 -6.69 -18.59 0.50
CA TYR A 45 -7.22 -17.24 0.57
C TYR A 45 -7.76 -16.77 -0.78
N THR A 46 -8.93 -16.17 -0.79
CA THR A 46 -9.53 -15.52 -1.95
C THR A 46 -10.04 -14.15 -1.56
N ARG A 47 -9.69 -13.14 -2.32
CA ARG A 47 -10.23 -11.78 -2.18
C ARG A 47 -11.19 -11.49 -3.32
N VAL A 48 -12.26 -10.81 -3.02
CA VAL A 48 -13.17 -10.20 -3.99
C VAL A 48 -13.17 -8.70 -3.77
N ALA A 49 -13.00 -7.93 -4.83
CA ALA A 49 -13.08 -6.47 -4.80
C ALA A 49 -14.26 -6.02 -5.66
N VAL A 50 -15.12 -5.18 -5.08
CA VAL A 50 -16.22 -4.50 -5.79
C VAL A 50 -15.85 -3.03 -5.89
N ASP A 51 -15.53 -2.57 -7.09
CA ASP A 51 -15.18 -1.19 -7.38
C ASP A 51 -16.43 -0.32 -7.46
N LEU A 52 -16.41 0.81 -6.77
CA LEU A 52 -17.56 1.71 -6.60
C LEU A 52 -17.22 3.12 -7.06
N SER A 53 -18.24 3.92 -7.41
CA SER A 53 -18.04 5.35 -7.68
C SER A 53 -17.89 6.18 -6.42
N ALA A 54 -18.39 5.71 -5.28
CA ALA A 54 -18.26 6.32 -3.95
C ALA A 54 -18.44 5.24 -2.85
N PRO A 55 -18.03 5.48 -1.60
CA PRO A 55 -18.30 4.58 -0.48
C PRO A 55 -19.80 4.39 -0.23
N VAL A 56 -20.20 3.17 0.17
CA VAL A 56 -21.59 2.80 0.41
C VAL A 56 -21.76 2.11 1.76
N GLU A 57 -22.98 2.17 2.29
CA GLU A 57 -23.39 1.29 3.37
C GLU A 57 -23.68 -0.12 2.81
N PHE A 58 -23.24 -1.13 3.52
CA PHE A 58 -23.50 -2.51 3.16
C PHE A 58 -23.91 -3.36 4.34
N SER A 59 -24.61 -4.44 4.05
CA SER A 59 -24.89 -5.50 5.02
C SER A 59 -24.48 -6.85 4.41
N ASN A 60 -24.22 -7.85 5.26
CA ASN A 60 -23.88 -9.18 4.80
C ASN A 60 -24.63 -10.26 5.59
N LYS A 61 -24.82 -11.41 4.96
CA LYS A 61 -25.39 -12.59 5.60
C LYS A 61 -24.85 -13.87 4.95
N ARG A 62 -24.62 -14.89 5.78
CA ARG A 62 -24.35 -16.25 5.32
C ARG A 62 -25.64 -17.06 5.33
N ILE A 63 -25.87 -17.82 4.28
CA ILE A 63 -26.96 -18.79 4.14
C ILE A 63 -26.37 -20.15 3.81
N SER A 64 -26.99 -21.21 4.37
CA SER A 64 -26.63 -22.60 4.08
C SER A 64 -27.65 -23.22 3.10
N ASN A 65 -27.18 -24.29 2.41
CA ASN A 65 -27.96 -25.09 1.47
C ASN A 65 -28.54 -24.33 0.26
N PRO A 66 -27.71 -23.94 -0.71
CA PRO A 66 -26.26 -24.07 -0.76
C PRO A 66 -25.57 -22.98 0.06
N ASP A 67 -24.34 -23.28 0.53
CA ASP A 67 -23.57 -22.35 1.37
C ASP A 67 -23.11 -21.14 0.57
N ARG A 68 -23.52 -19.95 1.01
CA ARG A 68 -23.30 -18.67 0.35
C ARG A 68 -23.08 -17.55 1.33
N LEU A 69 -22.25 -16.59 0.94
CA LEU A 69 -22.23 -15.26 1.54
C LEU A 69 -22.84 -14.27 0.54
N TYR A 70 -23.70 -13.38 1.01
CA TYR A 70 -24.13 -12.26 0.19
C TYR A 70 -23.94 -10.92 0.90
N PHE A 71 -23.74 -9.91 0.08
CA PHE A 71 -23.50 -8.53 0.49
C PHE A 71 -24.47 -7.64 -0.24
N ASP A 72 -25.30 -6.92 0.50
CA ASP A 72 -26.26 -5.94 -0.03
C ASP A 72 -25.66 -4.54 0.10
N LEU A 73 -25.38 -3.94 -1.03
CA LEU A 73 -24.86 -2.59 -1.14
C LEU A 73 -26.04 -1.64 -1.36
N LYS A 74 -26.27 -0.72 -0.41
CA LYS A 74 -27.41 0.19 -0.44
C LYS A 74 -27.14 1.41 -1.34
N ASN A 75 -28.21 1.95 -1.91
CA ASN A 75 -28.17 3.10 -2.81
C ASN A 75 -27.17 2.90 -3.96
N THR A 76 -27.20 1.70 -4.58
CA THR A 76 -26.27 1.33 -5.65
C THR A 76 -26.99 0.87 -6.90
N LYS A 77 -26.31 1.07 -8.05
CA LYS A 77 -26.69 0.52 -9.35
C LYS A 77 -25.53 -0.24 -9.96
N ILE A 78 -25.86 -1.29 -10.72
CA ILE A 78 -24.86 -2.07 -11.47
C ILE A 78 -24.99 -1.75 -12.95
N SER A 79 -23.87 -1.47 -13.63
CA SER A 79 -23.84 -1.26 -15.07
C SER A 79 -24.11 -2.59 -15.80
N LYS A 80 -24.76 -2.52 -16.97
CA LYS A 80 -24.98 -3.68 -17.84
C LYS A 80 -23.71 -4.17 -18.53
N GLU A 81 -22.66 -3.38 -18.51
CA GLU A 81 -21.38 -3.66 -19.19
C GLU A 81 -20.42 -4.50 -18.32
N ILE A 82 -20.76 -4.72 -17.04
CA ILE A 82 -19.89 -5.42 -16.10
C ILE A 82 -20.13 -6.93 -16.19
N ASN A 83 -19.05 -7.71 -16.11
CA ASN A 83 -19.18 -9.15 -15.94
C ASN A 83 -19.72 -9.45 -14.53
N THR A 84 -20.98 -9.86 -14.49
CA THR A 84 -21.70 -10.12 -13.23
C THR A 84 -21.55 -11.55 -12.71
N THR A 85 -20.79 -12.39 -13.38
CA THR A 85 -20.56 -13.79 -12.96
C THR A 85 -19.11 -14.18 -13.22
N LEU A 86 -18.35 -14.36 -12.16
CA LEU A 86 -16.94 -14.71 -12.19
C LEU A 86 -16.76 -16.14 -11.65
N PRO A 87 -16.43 -17.13 -12.51
CA PRO A 87 -16.02 -18.46 -12.04
C PRO A 87 -14.70 -18.34 -11.28
N VAL A 88 -14.60 -19.01 -10.13
CA VAL A 88 -13.40 -19.01 -9.27
C VAL A 88 -12.80 -20.41 -9.21
N GLY A 89 -13.47 -21.39 -8.60
CA GLY A 89 -13.06 -22.78 -8.59
C GLY A 89 -11.75 -23.07 -7.86
N ASP A 90 -11.44 -22.33 -6.80
CA ASP A 90 -10.15 -22.39 -6.09
C ASP A 90 -10.19 -23.26 -4.82
N GLY A 91 -11.30 -23.95 -4.58
CA GLY A 91 -11.54 -24.75 -3.40
C GLY A 91 -12.04 -23.94 -2.19
N ILE A 92 -12.21 -22.63 -2.33
CA ILE A 92 -12.77 -21.69 -1.35
C ILE A 92 -14.08 -21.13 -1.86
N LEU A 93 -14.06 -20.58 -3.06
CA LEU A 93 -15.21 -20.07 -3.78
C LEU A 93 -15.46 -20.85 -5.08
N LYS A 94 -16.72 -21.13 -5.40
CA LYS A 94 -17.15 -21.65 -6.71
C LYS A 94 -17.27 -20.52 -7.72
N THR A 95 -18.08 -19.52 -7.34
CA THR A 95 -18.38 -18.36 -8.20
C THR A 95 -18.59 -17.13 -7.35
N VAL A 96 -18.35 -15.97 -7.95
CA VAL A 96 -18.81 -14.66 -7.49
C VAL A 96 -19.86 -14.16 -8.47
N ARG A 97 -21.01 -13.74 -7.98
CA ARG A 97 -22.11 -13.21 -8.79
C ARG A 97 -22.59 -11.89 -8.23
N ALA A 98 -23.01 -10.99 -9.10
CA ALA A 98 -23.64 -9.74 -8.69
C ALA A 98 -24.87 -9.44 -9.55
N GLY A 99 -25.78 -8.65 -9.01
CA GLY A 99 -26.97 -8.22 -9.73
C GLY A 99 -27.74 -7.15 -8.99
N GLN A 100 -28.58 -6.43 -9.72
CA GLN A 100 -29.53 -5.51 -9.11
C GLN A 100 -30.59 -6.33 -8.37
N PHE A 101 -30.60 -6.24 -7.04
CA PHE A 101 -31.54 -7.01 -6.20
C PHE A 101 -32.90 -6.32 -6.10
N ASN A 102 -32.89 -4.99 -5.99
CA ASN A 102 -34.07 -4.12 -6.06
C ASN A 102 -33.67 -2.77 -6.65
N GLN A 103 -34.55 -1.76 -6.61
CA GLN A 103 -34.33 -0.45 -7.26
C GLN A 103 -33.09 0.30 -6.75
N ASP A 104 -32.69 0.06 -5.51
CA ASP A 104 -31.63 0.80 -4.82
C ASP A 104 -30.51 -0.08 -4.20
N THR A 105 -30.53 -1.38 -4.46
CA THR A 105 -29.58 -2.33 -3.84
C THR A 105 -28.99 -3.25 -4.88
N VAL A 106 -27.67 -3.28 -4.95
CA VAL A 106 -26.91 -4.33 -5.66
C VAL A 106 -26.55 -5.42 -4.65
N ARG A 107 -26.79 -6.67 -5.04
CA ARG A 107 -26.37 -7.84 -4.26
C ARG A 107 -25.19 -8.53 -4.90
N VAL A 108 -24.13 -8.72 -4.13
CA VAL A 108 -22.97 -9.54 -4.47
C VAL A 108 -23.07 -10.87 -3.72
N VAL A 109 -22.99 -11.98 -4.41
CA VAL A 109 -23.11 -13.34 -3.86
C VAL A 109 -21.83 -14.13 -4.12
N LEU A 110 -21.27 -14.69 -3.08
CA LEU A 110 -20.16 -15.63 -3.13
C LEU A 110 -20.72 -17.03 -2.88
N ASP A 111 -20.67 -17.90 -3.89
CA ASP A 111 -20.99 -19.31 -3.74
C ASP A 111 -19.76 -20.02 -3.13
N LEU A 112 -19.92 -20.58 -1.93
CA LEU A 112 -18.83 -21.11 -1.14
C LEU A 112 -18.57 -22.60 -1.46
N GLU A 113 -17.30 -23.01 -1.34
CA GLU A 113 -16.93 -24.43 -1.24
C GLU A 113 -16.63 -24.78 0.21
N GLU A 114 -15.47 -24.34 0.69
CA GLU A 114 -15.04 -24.63 2.06
C GLU A 114 -14.32 -23.40 2.65
N ILE A 115 -14.97 -22.72 3.58
CA ILE A 115 -14.41 -21.53 4.21
C ILE A 115 -14.25 -21.70 5.72
N LYS A 116 -13.15 -21.14 6.26
CA LYS A 116 -12.90 -21.02 7.67
C LYS A 116 -13.49 -19.73 8.23
N ASP A 117 -13.27 -18.62 7.54
CA ASP A 117 -13.60 -17.27 8.00
C ASP A 117 -13.68 -16.30 6.82
N PHE A 118 -14.24 -15.12 7.03
CA PHE A 118 -14.18 -14.02 6.08
C PHE A 118 -14.06 -12.68 6.80
N LYS A 119 -13.51 -11.69 6.10
CA LYS A 119 -13.47 -10.29 6.53
C LYS A 119 -14.02 -9.42 5.42
N VAL A 120 -14.70 -8.34 5.79
CA VAL A 120 -15.21 -7.36 4.84
C VAL A 120 -14.92 -5.96 5.36
N PHE A 121 -14.48 -5.08 4.47
CA PHE A 121 -14.21 -3.68 4.79
C PHE A 121 -14.33 -2.80 3.55
N MET A 122 -14.65 -1.52 3.80
CA MET A 122 -14.72 -0.50 2.77
C MET A 122 -13.39 0.24 2.69
N LEU A 123 -12.84 0.40 1.47
CA LEU A 123 -11.81 1.37 1.15
C LEU A 123 -12.49 2.61 0.58
N GLU A 124 -12.07 3.80 1.00
CA GLU A 124 -12.76 5.05 0.63
C GLU A 124 -12.19 5.69 -0.63
N ASP A 125 -10.89 5.59 -0.86
CA ASP A 125 -10.23 6.18 -2.02
C ASP A 125 -9.15 5.26 -2.62
N PRO A 126 -9.39 4.72 -3.83
CA PRO A 126 -10.68 4.66 -4.52
C PRO A 126 -11.70 3.77 -3.81
N ALA A 127 -12.98 4.15 -3.90
CA ALA A 127 -14.05 3.45 -3.19
C ALA A 127 -14.19 2.00 -3.64
N ARG A 128 -14.05 1.05 -2.69
CA ARG A 128 -14.13 -0.40 -2.93
C ARG A 128 -14.66 -1.14 -1.73
N LEU A 129 -15.55 -2.09 -1.96
CA LEU A 129 -15.83 -3.11 -0.95
C LEU A 129 -14.88 -4.28 -1.16
N ILE A 130 -14.07 -4.58 -0.15
CA ILE A 130 -13.13 -5.70 -0.15
C ILE A 130 -13.69 -6.82 0.72
N ILE A 131 -13.72 -8.03 0.16
CA ILE A 131 -14.20 -9.24 0.83
C ILE A 131 -13.06 -10.27 0.78
N ASP A 132 -12.45 -10.54 1.92
CA ASP A 132 -11.39 -11.52 2.09
C ASP A 132 -11.98 -12.81 2.64
N VAL A 133 -11.84 -13.92 1.91
CA VAL A 133 -12.36 -15.22 2.30
C VAL A 133 -11.20 -16.17 2.56
N TYR A 134 -11.22 -16.81 3.72
CA TYR A 134 -10.15 -17.74 4.16
C TYR A 134 -10.65 -19.18 4.11
N GLY A 135 -9.94 -20.02 3.39
CA GLY A 135 -10.17 -21.46 3.36
C GLY A 135 -9.57 -22.18 4.57
N HIS A 136 -10.02 -23.40 4.83
CA HIS A 136 -9.32 -24.28 5.75
C HIS A 136 -7.94 -24.63 5.16
N LYS A 137 -6.87 -24.57 5.97
CA LYS A 137 -5.61 -25.17 5.57
C LYS A 137 -5.90 -26.67 5.38
N LYS A 138 -5.99 -27.14 4.13
CA LYS A 138 -5.97 -28.58 3.89
C LYS A 138 -4.74 -29.13 4.62
N LYS A 139 -4.94 -29.99 5.61
CA LYS A 139 -3.88 -30.87 6.11
C LYS A 139 -3.53 -31.77 4.93
N ASN A 140 -2.64 -31.30 4.08
CA ASN A 140 -1.98 -32.23 3.19
C ASN A 140 -1.18 -33.16 4.12
N ASN A 141 -1.45 -34.45 4.03
CA ASN A 141 -0.49 -35.48 4.43
C ASN A 141 0.74 -35.27 3.55
N THR A 142 1.64 -34.44 4.00
CA THR A 142 2.83 -34.05 3.27
C THR A 142 4.04 -34.62 3.95
N LYS A 143 4.64 -35.49 3.23
CA LYS A 143 6.09 -35.57 3.20
C LYS A 143 6.58 -34.16 2.84
N ASP A 144 7.33 -33.55 3.74
CA ASP A 144 8.22 -32.39 3.57
C ASP A 144 7.79 -31.31 2.55
N ILE A 145 6.81 -30.45 2.92
CA ILE A 145 6.68 -29.16 2.26
C ILE A 145 7.60 -28.20 3.01
N VAL A 146 8.76 -27.94 2.44
CA VAL A 146 9.56 -26.76 2.76
C VAL A 146 8.63 -25.56 2.51
N PRO A 147 8.36 -24.69 3.50
CA PRO A 147 7.57 -23.49 3.28
C PRO A 147 8.16 -22.71 2.09
N ALA A 148 7.32 -22.30 1.14
CA ALA A 148 7.80 -21.48 0.05
C ALA A 148 8.45 -20.22 0.64
N LEU A 149 9.75 -20.05 0.35
CA LEU A 149 10.51 -18.90 0.84
C LEU A 149 9.95 -17.63 0.23
N THR A 150 9.65 -16.62 1.05
CA THR A 150 9.30 -15.29 0.56
C THR A 150 10.54 -14.63 0.00
N THR A 151 10.55 -14.34 -1.29
CA THR A 151 11.65 -13.67 -1.98
C THR A 151 11.50 -12.16 -1.88
N ILE A 152 12.46 -11.51 -1.24
CA ILE A 152 12.50 -10.06 -1.05
C ILE A 152 13.64 -9.48 -1.87
N VAL A 153 13.40 -8.42 -2.63
CA VAL A 153 14.44 -7.63 -3.27
C VAL A 153 14.53 -6.27 -2.61
N LEU A 154 15.69 -5.97 -2.06
CA LEU A 154 16.06 -4.66 -1.55
C LEU A 154 16.79 -3.89 -2.65
N ASP A 155 16.41 -2.64 -2.84
CA ASP A 155 16.98 -1.76 -3.84
C ASP A 155 17.58 -0.52 -3.17
N PRO A 156 18.86 -0.53 -2.78
CA PRO A 156 19.51 0.69 -2.34
C PRO A 156 19.62 1.67 -3.50
N GLY A 157 18.96 2.83 -3.39
CA GLY A 157 18.93 3.85 -4.43
C GLY A 157 20.32 4.31 -4.86
N HIS A 158 20.41 4.96 -6.03
CA HIS A 158 21.66 5.55 -6.54
C HIS A 158 22.81 4.56 -6.72
N GLY A 159 24.06 5.05 -6.66
CA GLY A 159 25.28 4.24 -6.75
C GLY A 159 26.21 4.61 -7.92
N GLY A 160 27.51 4.33 -7.76
CA GLY A 160 28.54 4.66 -8.73
C GLY A 160 28.61 6.16 -9.01
N ARG A 161 28.40 6.55 -10.26
CA ARG A 161 28.39 7.95 -10.71
C ARG A 161 27.21 8.79 -10.21
N ASP A 162 26.18 8.16 -9.69
CA ASP A 162 25.01 8.83 -9.11
C ASP A 162 25.16 8.86 -7.58
N PRO A 163 25.54 9.98 -6.97
CA PRO A 163 25.69 10.08 -5.52
C PRO A 163 24.37 10.13 -4.77
N GLY A 164 23.24 10.39 -5.46
CA GLY A 164 22.00 10.81 -4.82
C GLY A 164 22.10 12.20 -4.21
N ALA A 165 21.36 12.47 -3.18
CA ALA A 165 21.49 13.70 -2.40
C ALA A 165 22.80 13.70 -1.61
N VAL A 166 23.30 14.92 -1.35
CA VAL A 166 24.53 15.13 -0.55
C VAL A 166 24.15 15.96 0.67
N GLY A 167 24.46 15.43 1.81
CA GLY A 167 24.24 16.10 3.09
C GLY A 167 25.13 17.34 3.25
N PRO A 168 24.79 18.25 4.16
CA PRO A 168 25.56 19.48 4.39
C PRO A 168 26.99 19.24 4.85
N ASN A 169 27.32 18.10 5.42
CA ASN A 169 28.68 17.71 5.83
C ASN A 169 29.34 16.73 4.84
N GLY A 170 28.74 16.52 3.67
CA GLY A 170 29.33 15.74 2.59
C GLY A 170 28.98 14.26 2.57
N LEU A 171 28.04 13.80 3.39
CA LEU A 171 27.56 12.42 3.38
C LEU A 171 26.75 12.17 2.09
N TYR A 172 27.10 11.12 1.36
CA TYR A 172 26.37 10.72 0.15
C TYR A 172 25.22 9.78 0.45
N GLU A 173 24.07 10.05 -0.16
CA GLU A 173 22.89 9.19 -0.03
C GLU A 173 23.19 7.76 -0.46
N LYS A 174 23.88 7.56 -1.59
CA LYS A 174 24.23 6.23 -2.11
C LYS A 174 24.95 5.33 -1.10
N ASP A 175 25.78 5.91 -0.23
CA ASP A 175 26.54 5.17 0.78
C ASP A 175 25.65 4.80 1.97
N VAL A 176 24.83 5.73 2.43
CA VAL A 176 23.88 5.54 3.53
C VAL A 176 22.87 4.43 3.18
N VAL A 177 22.23 4.52 2.02
CA VAL A 177 21.19 3.56 1.64
C VAL A 177 21.77 2.17 1.35
N LEU A 178 23.03 2.09 0.89
CA LEU A 178 23.72 0.81 0.73
C LEU A 178 24.00 0.16 2.09
N ASP A 179 24.49 0.92 3.06
CA ASP A 179 24.77 0.42 4.41
C ASP A 179 23.48 -0.07 5.10
N ILE A 180 22.41 0.73 5.04
CA ILE A 180 21.10 0.35 5.57
C ILE A 180 20.59 -0.94 4.92
N ALA A 181 20.66 -1.04 3.59
CA ALA A 181 20.19 -2.22 2.86
C ALA A 181 21.01 -3.48 3.18
N LEU A 182 22.33 -3.35 3.35
CA LEU A 182 23.19 -4.47 3.77
C LEU A 182 22.86 -4.97 5.17
N LYS A 183 22.66 -4.06 6.13
CA LYS A 183 22.23 -4.38 7.49
C LYS A 183 20.85 -5.03 7.50
N LEU A 184 19.91 -4.50 6.72
CA LEU A 184 18.56 -5.05 6.59
C LEU A 184 18.58 -6.44 5.93
N LYS A 185 19.38 -6.63 4.87
CA LYS A 185 19.58 -7.96 4.25
C LYS A 185 20.07 -8.96 5.28
N LYS A 186 21.08 -8.59 6.09
CA LYS A 186 21.60 -9.47 7.13
C LYS A 186 20.51 -9.87 8.12
N ALA A 187 19.79 -8.90 8.68
CA ALA A 187 18.73 -9.14 9.67
C ALA A 187 17.58 -10.00 9.10
N LEU A 188 17.14 -9.73 7.87
CA LEU A 188 16.09 -10.53 7.23
C LEU A 188 16.55 -11.96 6.92
N SER A 189 17.83 -12.15 6.56
CA SER A 189 18.39 -13.46 6.21
C SER A 189 18.58 -14.39 7.43
N GLU A 190 18.48 -13.87 8.64
CA GLU A 190 18.44 -14.69 9.87
C GLU A 190 17.15 -15.50 9.96
N ASN A 191 16.08 -15.06 9.31
CA ASN A 191 14.84 -15.80 9.22
C ASN A 191 14.83 -16.70 7.97
N GLN A 192 14.86 -18.00 8.19
CA GLN A 192 14.86 -19.03 7.12
C GLN A 192 13.62 -18.97 6.19
N ALA A 193 12.58 -18.23 6.54
CA ALA A 193 11.42 -18.03 5.68
C ALA A 193 11.68 -17.01 4.55
N PHE A 194 12.80 -16.26 4.59
CA PHE A 194 13.10 -15.21 3.62
C PHE A 194 14.30 -15.56 2.75
N LYS A 195 14.19 -15.26 1.46
CA LYS A 195 15.28 -15.24 0.51
C LYS A 195 15.49 -13.80 0.04
N VAL A 196 16.59 -13.19 0.46
CA VAL A 196 16.82 -11.75 0.26
C VAL A 196 17.88 -11.53 -0.81
N PHE A 197 17.52 -10.77 -1.83
CA PHE A 197 18.42 -10.27 -2.87
C PHE A 197 18.54 -8.75 -2.77
N MET A 198 19.61 -8.21 -3.34
CA MET A 198 19.79 -6.77 -3.50
C MET A 198 20.06 -6.44 -4.97
N THR A 199 19.58 -5.29 -5.43
CA THR A 199 19.89 -4.82 -6.78
C THR A 199 21.38 -4.50 -6.91
N ARG A 200 22.00 -3.95 -5.86
CA ARG A 200 23.46 -3.77 -5.72
C ARG A 200 23.92 -4.06 -4.31
N GLU A 201 25.12 -4.61 -4.19
CA GLU A 201 25.78 -4.89 -2.89
C GLU A 201 27.11 -4.13 -2.74
N ARG A 202 27.39 -3.22 -3.69
CA ARG A 202 28.58 -2.35 -3.72
C ARG A 202 28.24 -1.05 -4.43
N ASP A 203 29.18 -0.11 -4.44
CA ASP A 203 29.00 1.19 -5.07
C ASP A 203 29.11 1.08 -6.61
N ILE A 204 28.00 0.70 -7.24
CA ILE A 204 27.83 0.64 -8.72
C ILE A 204 26.54 1.32 -9.12
N PHE A 205 26.52 1.93 -10.29
CA PHE A 205 25.31 2.51 -10.88
C PHE A 205 24.47 1.45 -11.57
N ILE A 206 23.15 1.45 -11.28
CA ILE A 206 22.15 0.60 -11.95
C ILE A 206 21.03 1.52 -12.44
N PRO A 207 20.69 1.50 -13.74
CA PRO A 207 19.53 2.22 -14.29
C PRO A 207 18.22 1.85 -13.61
N LEU A 208 17.26 2.78 -13.53
CA LEU A 208 16.00 2.57 -12.79
C LEU A 208 15.21 1.39 -13.34
N GLU A 209 15.14 1.24 -14.66
CA GLU A 209 14.44 0.14 -15.35
C GLU A 209 15.06 -1.24 -15.07
N GLU A 210 16.37 -1.32 -14.85
CA GLU A 210 17.06 -2.56 -14.56
C GLU A 210 16.80 -3.06 -13.13
N ARG A 211 16.49 -2.17 -12.18
CA ARG A 211 16.22 -2.50 -10.78
C ARG A 211 14.96 -3.36 -10.65
N THR A 212 13.86 -2.93 -11.28
CA THR A 212 12.62 -3.74 -11.32
C THR A 212 12.73 -4.95 -12.21
N ALA A 213 13.48 -4.88 -13.32
CA ALA A 213 13.76 -6.04 -14.17
C ALA A 213 14.50 -7.13 -13.38
N PHE A 214 15.47 -6.75 -12.55
CA PHE A 214 16.16 -7.67 -11.65
C PHE A 214 15.17 -8.34 -10.66
N ALA A 215 14.32 -7.55 -9.98
CA ALA A 215 13.32 -8.08 -9.06
C ALA A 215 12.35 -9.06 -9.75
N ASN A 216 11.88 -8.69 -10.95
CA ASN A 216 11.01 -9.54 -11.77
C ASN A 216 11.73 -10.86 -12.16
N SER A 217 13.03 -10.82 -12.49
CA SER A 217 13.83 -12.00 -12.86
C SER A 217 14.03 -12.98 -11.68
N LYS A 218 13.97 -12.45 -10.44
CA LYS A 218 14.05 -13.26 -9.21
C LYS A 218 12.70 -13.83 -8.79
N ASN A 219 11.61 -13.52 -9.51
CA ASN A 219 10.24 -13.79 -9.08
C ASN A 219 10.01 -13.30 -7.65
N ALA A 220 10.42 -12.06 -7.38
CA ALA A 220 10.32 -11.49 -6.05
C ALA A 220 8.86 -11.36 -5.61
N ASP A 221 8.60 -11.63 -4.33
CA ASP A 221 7.30 -11.43 -3.70
C ASP A 221 7.15 -9.99 -3.19
N LEU A 222 8.28 -9.32 -2.86
CA LEU A 222 8.31 -7.93 -2.40
C LEU A 222 9.50 -7.19 -3.02
N PHE A 223 9.30 -5.92 -3.37
CA PHE A 223 10.35 -5.00 -3.80
C PHE A 223 10.34 -3.75 -2.92
N ILE A 224 11.48 -3.44 -2.29
CA ILE A 224 11.63 -2.32 -1.36
C ILE A 224 12.83 -1.48 -1.82
N SER A 225 12.54 -0.30 -2.37
CA SER A 225 13.57 0.70 -2.68
C SER A 225 13.83 1.58 -1.45
N ILE A 226 15.08 1.86 -1.15
CA ILE A 226 15.53 2.56 0.06
C ILE A 226 16.27 3.81 -0.36
N HIS A 227 15.82 4.96 0.14
CA HIS A 227 16.32 6.30 -0.15
C HIS A 227 16.48 7.13 1.13
N ALA A 228 17.21 8.24 1.05
CA ALA A 228 17.32 9.24 2.11
C ALA A 228 17.02 10.62 1.53
N ASN A 229 15.83 11.12 1.81
CA ASN A 229 15.23 12.30 1.22
C ASN A 229 16.10 13.57 1.35
N ALA A 230 15.88 14.52 0.46
CA ALA A 230 16.47 15.85 0.57
C ALA A 230 15.46 16.95 0.25
N SER A 231 15.51 18.03 1.01
CA SER A 231 14.68 19.20 0.83
C SER A 231 15.54 20.47 0.74
N PRO A 232 15.16 21.46 -0.08
CA PRO A 232 15.75 22.79 -0.02
C PRO A 232 15.59 23.42 1.38
N ASN A 233 14.51 23.08 2.08
CA ASN A 233 14.34 23.43 3.48
C ASN A 233 15.13 22.45 4.36
N ARG A 234 16.27 22.88 4.85
CA ARG A 234 17.15 22.08 5.72
C ARG A 234 16.56 21.74 7.09
N SER A 235 15.41 22.33 7.45
CA SER A 235 14.67 21.95 8.67
C SER A 235 13.73 20.75 8.42
N ALA A 236 13.54 20.33 7.16
CA ALA A 236 12.75 19.14 6.83
C ALA A 236 13.43 17.92 7.43
N ARG A 237 12.65 17.06 8.09
CA ARG A 237 13.12 15.85 8.78
C ARG A 237 11.99 14.82 8.89
N GLY A 238 12.34 13.56 9.07
CA GLY A 238 11.39 12.49 9.32
C GLY A 238 11.37 11.41 8.24
N ILE A 239 10.35 10.61 8.25
CA ILE A 239 10.23 9.38 7.47
C ILE A 239 8.94 9.38 6.69
N GLU A 240 9.01 8.93 5.45
CA GLU A 240 7.86 8.76 4.58
C GLU A 240 8.03 7.53 3.67
N THR A 241 6.95 6.87 3.35
CA THR A 241 6.95 5.72 2.44
C THR A 241 6.05 6.01 1.25
N TYR A 242 6.54 5.73 0.05
CA TYR A 242 5.85 6.05 -1.18
C TYR A 242 5.33 4.81 -1.91
N LEU A 243 4.15 5.00 -2.50
CA LEU A 243 3.52 4.08 -3.43
C LEU A 243 3.56 4.67 -4.84
N LEU A 244 3.68 3.80 -5.84
CA LEU A 244 3.54 4.21 -7.23
C LEU A 244 2.08 4.61 -7.49
N ASN A 245 1.83 5.89 -7.58
CA ASN A 245 0.53 6.43 -7.94
C ASN A 245 0.64 7.89 -8.37
N TRP A 246 -0.45 8.38 -8.96
CA TRP A 246 -0.59 9.79 -9.27
C TRP A 246 -0.80 10.62 -7.99
N THR A 247 -0.29 11.87 -7.97
CA THR A 247 -0.44 12.79 -6.86
C THR A 247 -0.56 14.24 -7.34
N ASN A 248 -1.21 15.09 -6.54
CA ASN A 248 -1.19 16.56 -6.69
C ASN A 248 -0.27 17.23 -5.65
N ASP A 249 0.31 16.46 -4.74
CA ASP A 249 1.17 16.99 -3.71
C ASP A 249 2.50 17.49 -4.30
N GLU A 250 2.76 18.77 -4.19
CA GLU A 250 3.95 19.42 -4.77
C GLU A 250 5.27 18.87 -4.19
N GLU A 251 5.26 18.47 -2.92
CA GLU A 251 6.43 17.88 -2.29
C GLU A 251 6.72 16.49 -2.87
N SER A 252 5.71 15.64 -2.98
CA SER A 252 5.83 14.31 -3.61
C SER A 252 6.24 14.40 -5.08
N ILE A 253 5.76 15.42 -5.80
CA ILE A 253 6.18 15.70 -7.18
C ILE A 253 7.66 16.09 -7.21
N ARG A 254 8.12 16.91 -6.27
CA ARG A 254 9.51 17.33 -6.18
C ARG A 254 10.44 16.16 -5.87
N VAL A 255 10.08 15.35 -4.89
CA VAL A 255 10.85 14.14 -4.51
C VAL A 255 10.92 13.19 -5.69
N SER A 256 9.80 12.82 -6.30
CA SER A 256 9.81 11.90 -7.45
C SER A 256 10.54 12.46 -8.69
N ALA A 257 10.50 13.77 -8.91
CA ALA A 257 11.27 14.39 -10.00
C ALA A 257 12.79 14.23 -9.77
N ARG A 258 13.24 14.40 -8.53
CA ARG A 258 14.64 14.18 -8.16
C ARG A 258 15.05 12.73 -8.36
N GLU A 259 14.30 11.79 -7.81
CA GLU A 259 14.61 10.36 -7.89
C GLU A 259 14.54 9.81 -9.33
N ASN A 260 13.68 10.39 -10.16
CA ASN A 260 13.62 10.06 -11.58
C ASN A 260 14.67 10.81 -12.43
N ALA A 261 15.54 11.62 -11.82
CA ALA A 261 16.56 12.44 -12.48
C ALA A 261 15.99 13.36 -13.59
N ILE A 262 14.81 13.93 -13.38
CA ILE A 262 14.15 14.87 -14.32
C ILE A 262 13.75 16.17 -13.62
N SER A 263 13.55 17.23 -14.43
CA SER A 263 13.05 18.50 -13.88
C SER A 263 11.60 18.38 -13.39
N ILE A 264 11.23 19.18 -12.38
CA ILE A 264 9.84 19.28 -11.87
C ILE A 264 8.88 19.65 -13.02
N LYS A 265 9.29 20.55 -13.94
CA LYS A 265 8.49 20.91 -15.12
C LYS A 265 8.19 19.71 -16.00
N LYS A 266 9.21 18.86 -16.25
CA LYS A 266 9.06 17.63 -17.04
C LYS A 266 8.19 16.62 -16.31
N MET A 267 8.36 16.48 -14.99
CA MET A 267 7.52 15.61 -14.16
C MET A 267 6.05 16.01 -14.22
N LYS A 268 5.74 17.30 -14.02
CA LYS A 268 4.36 17.83 -14.12
C LYS A 268 3.76 17.62 -15.50
N ALA A 269 4.54 17.84 -16.58
CA ALA A 269 4.09 17.59 -17.94
C ALA A 269 3.77 16.12 -18.19
N GLN A 270 4.61 15.21 -17.72
CA GLN A 270 4.36 13.77 -17.81
C GLN A 270 3.13 13.36 -17.00
N MET A 271 2.98 13.86 -15.77
CA MET A 271 1.79 13.60 -14.96
C MET A 271 0.50 14.04 -15.64
N ASN A 272 0.48 15.20 -16.31
CA ASN A 272 -0.66 15.67 -17.08
C ASN A 272 -0.95 14.78 -18.31
N LYS A 273 0.10 14.32 -19.01
CA LYS A 273 -0.02 13.36 -20.11
C LYS A 273 -0.53 12.01 -19.61
N PHE A 274 0.00 11.53 -18.50
CA PHE A 274 -0.47 10.32 -17.82
C PHE A 274 -1.95 10.42 -17.40
N LYS A 275 -2.42 11.57 -16.99
CA LYS A 275 -3.83 11.78 -16.63
C LYS A 275 -4.79 11.59 -17.80
N SER A 276 -4.37 11.86 -19.05
CA SER A 276 -5.21 11.80 -20.25
C SER A 276 -5.08 10.49 -21.05
N GLU A 277 -3.90 9.88 -21.09
CA GLU A 277 -3.64 8.70 -21.94
C GLU A 277 -3.50 7.40 -21.14
N VAL A 278 -3.19 7.49 -19.86
CA VAL A 278 -2.77 6.36 -19.01
C VAL A 278 -3.83 5.96 -17.99
N SER A 279 -4.97 6.64 -17.95
CA SER A 279 -6.12 6.12 -17.19
C SER A 279 -6.50 4.68 -17.64
N VAL A 280 -6.17 4.30 -18.88
CA VAL A 280 -6.38 2.95 -19.41
C VAL A 280 -5.21 2.02 -19.04
N ILE A 281 -3.95 2.41 -19.25
CA ILE A 281 -2.77 1.54 -19.04
C ILE A 281 -2.36 1.45 -17.57
N LEU A 282 -2.40 2.56 -16.83
CA LEU A 282 -2.26 2.54 -15.36
C LEU A 282 -3.51 1.93 -14.70
N GLY A 283 -4.67 2.05 -15.31
CA GLY A 283 -5.88 1.35 -14.91
C GLY A 283 -5.65 -0.16 -14.87
N ASP A 284 -5.01 -0.75 -15.86
CA ASP A 284 -4.71 -2.18 -15.90
C ASP A 284 -3.54 -2.55 -14.97
N LEU A 285 -2.49 -1.74 -14.89
CA LEU A 285 -1.39 -1.95 -13.95
C LEU A 285 -1.77 -1.62 -12.48
N MET A 286 -2.76 -0.74 -12.27
CA MET A 286 -3.31 -0.41 -10.94
C MET A 286 -4.50 -1.27 -10.54
N ARG A 287 -5.09 -2.02 -11.47
CA ARG A 287 -6.21 -2.95 -11.22
C ARG A 287 -5.80 -4.21 -10.49
N ASP A 288 -4.49 -4.52 -10.45
CA ASP A 288 -4.01 -5.74 -9.81
C ASP A 288 -3.89 -5.59 -8.29
N ASN A 289 -4.07 -6.71 -7.59
CA ASN A 289 -3.75 -7.00 -6.20
C ASN A 289 -2.55 -6.31 -5.64
N LYS A 290 -1.56 -6.12 -6.49
CA LYS A 290 -0.29 -5.49 -6.23
C LYS A 290 -0.42 -4.14 -5.51
N ARG A 291 -1.44 -3.32 -5.86
CA ARG A 291 -1.62 -2.01 -5.20
C ARG A 291 -2.04 -2.16 -3.74
N ASP A 292 -3.02 -3.00 -3.46
CA ASP A 292 -3.53 -3.20 -2.10
C ASP A 292 -2.45 -3.84 -1.20
N GLU A 293 -1.68 -4.78 -1.75
CA GLU A 293 -0.55 -5.37 -1.06
C GLU A 293 0.60 -4.36 -0.88
N SER A 294 0.84 -3.47 -1.86
CA SER A 294 1.80 -2.37 -1.72
C SER A 294 1.38 -1.38 -0.64
N ILE A 295 0.08 -1.04 -0.53
CA ILE A 295 -0.45 -0.19 0.54
C ILE A 295 -0.22 -0.83 1.92
N LYS A 296 -0.49 -2.13 2.06
CA LYS A 296 -0.22 -2.86 3.30
C LYS A 296 1.27 -2.84 3.63
N LEU A 297 2.12 -3.17 2.64
CA LEU A 297 3.58 -3.18 2.80
C LEU A 297 4.08 -1.79 3.24
N ALA A 298 3.63 -0.72 2.58
CA ALA A 298 4.02 0.65 2.91
C ALA A 298 3.63 1.02 4.35
N ASN A 299 2.40 0.69 4.77
CA ASN A 299 1.96 0.96 6.13
C ASN A 299 2.75 0.15 7.17
N TYR A 300 3.05 -1.13 6.90
CA TYR A 300 3.89 -1.94 7.80
C TYR A 300 5.30 -1.37 7.92
N ILE A 301 5.94 -1.01 6.81
CA ILE A 301 7.28 -0.42 6.80
C ILE A 301 7.26 0.91 7.55
N GLN A 302 6.37 1.83 7.19
CA GLN A 302 6.25 3.14 7.83
C GLN A 302 6.08 3.02 9.35
N ASN A 303 5.12 2.22 9.79
CA ASN A 303 4.83 2.05 11.20
C ASN A 303 5.97 1.35 11.96
N SER A 304 6.62 0.36 11.33
CA SER A 304 7.74 -0.35 11.97
C SER A 304 8.95 0.56 12.15
N ILE A 305 9.29 1.39 11.14
CA ILE A 305 10.40 2.34 11.24
C ILE A 305 10.09 3.38 12.34
N ILE A 306 8.88 3.95 12.33
CA ILE A 306 8.48 4.96 13.33
C ILE A 306 8.50 4.38 14.74
N SER A 307 7.96 3.17 14.94
CA SER A 307 7.96 2.52 16.26
C SER A 307 9.39 2.22 16.74
N GLY A 308 10.20 1.60 15.88
CA GLY A 308 11.59 1.23 16.26
C GLY A 308 12.49 2.43 16.52
N LEU A 309 12.35 3.50 15.75
CA LEU A 309 13.11 4.73 16.00
C LEU A 309 12.58 5.48 17.22
N GLY A 310 11.27 5.47 17.48
CA GLY A 310 10.67 6.12 18.64
C GLY A 310 11.14 5.58 19.99
N GLU A 311 11.66 4.35 20.04
CA GLU A 311 12.29 3.78 21.24
C GLU A 311 13.62 4.48 21.59
N ASN A 312 14.33 5.01 20.60
CA ASN A 312 15.68 5.55 20.76
C ASN A 312 15.79 7.07 20.52
N TYR A 313 14.80 7.67 19.85
CA TYR A 313 14.82 9.07 19.44
C TYR A 313 13.49 9.76 19.78
N SER A 314 13.55 10.84 20.56
CA SER A 314 12.37 11.55 21.08
C SER A 314 11.56 12.33 20.03
N GLU A 315 12.10 12.56 18.84
CA GLU A 315 11.51 13.47 17.85
C GLU A 315 11.49 12.88 16.42
N VAL A 316 11.00 11.65 16.26
CA VAL A 316 10.81 11.07 14.94
C VAL A 316 9.55 11.63 14.30
N ARG A 317 9.66 12.34 13.17
CA ARG A 317 8.51 12.84 12.42
C ARG A 317 7.99 11.79 11.47
N ASN A 318 6.71 11.48 11.62
CA ASN A 318 5.99 10.55 10.74
C ASN A 318 5.24 11.34 9.66
N HIS A 319 5.69 11.28 8.41
CA HIS A 319 5.01 11.88 7.26
C HIS A 319 4.03 10.93 6.58
N GLY A 320 3.96 9.68 7.05
CA GLY A 320 3.02 8.67 6.60
C GLY A 320 3.33 8.08 5.24
N VAL A 321 2.31 7.42 4.69
CA VAL A 321 2.36 6.82 3.36
C VAL A 321 1.81 7.82 2.33
N LYS A 322 2.56 8.04 1.26
CA LYS A 322 2.26 9.00 0.19
C LYS A 322 2.23 8.34 -1.19
N ASN A 323 1.79 9.07 -2.18
CA ASN A 323 1.78 8.64 -3.57
C ASN A 323 2.72 9.52 -4.41
N ALA A 324 3.48 8.90 -5.33
CA ALA A 324 4.24 9.63 -6.34
C ALA A 324 4.58 8.73 -7.54
N LEU A 325 4.98 9.33 -8.68
CA LEU A 325 5.38 8.61 -9.87
C LEU A 325 6.89 8.30 -9.84
N PHE A 326 7.27 7.27 -9.10
CA PHE A 326 8.64 6.79 -9.10
C PHE A 326 8.88 5.76 -10.20
N TYR A 327 9.82 6.05 -11.12
CA TYR A 327 10.13 5.15 -12.24
C TYR A 327 10.72 3.83 -11.77
N VAL A 328 11.44 3.83 -10.65
CA VAL A 328 11.99 2.62 -10.05
C VAL A 328 10.91 1.63 -9.59
N LEU A 329 9.68 2.07 -9.37
CA LEU A 329 8.56 1.20 -9.03
C LEU A 329 7.75 0.78 -10.27
N PHE A 330 8.03 1.42 -11.41
CA PHE A 330 7.31 1.14 -12.65
C PHE A 330 7.75 -0.21 -13.23
N GLY A 331 6.79 -1.03 -13.63
CA GLY A 331 7.06 -2.36 -14.19
C GLY A 331 7.40 -3.45 -13.17
N ALA A 332 7.42 -3.15 -11.86
CA ALA A 332 7.48 -4.17 -10.83
C ALA A 332 6.24 -5.07 -10.90
N LYS A 333 6.39 -6.40 -10.90
CA LYS A 333 5.29 -7.38 -10.95
C LYS A 333 4.78 -7.79 -9.56
N MET A 334 5.44 -7.36 -8.51
CA MET A 334 5.15 -7.65 -7.09
C MET A 334 4.76 -6.38 -6.34
N PRO A 335 4.22 -6.46 -5.11
CA PRO A 335 4.09 -5.34 -4.19
C PRO A 335 5.40 -4.57 -4.05
N SER A 336 5.35 -3.26 -4.23
CA SER A 336 6.55 -2.43 -4.33
C SER A 336 6.37 -1.08 -3.67
N VAL A 337 7.38 -0.62 -2.94
CA VAL A 337 7.41 0.65 -2.23
C VAL A 337 8.77 1.31 -2.33
N LEU A 338 8.81 2.63 -2.11
CA LEU A 338 10.02 3.39 -1.89
C LEU A 338 9.96 4.02 -0.49
N ALA A 339 10.93 3.70 0.36
CA ALA A 339 11.04 4.21 1.71
C ALA A 339 12.11 5.32 1.78
N GLU A 340 11.69 6.51 2.16
CA GLU A 340 12.56 7.63 2.52
C GLU A 340 12.82 7.57 4.03
N VAL A 341 13.95 7.02 4.40
CA VAL A 341 14.24 6.64 5.79
C VAL A 341 14.70 7.80 6.67
N SER A 342 14.98 8.97 6.08
CA SER A 342 15.43 10.18 6.75
C SER A 342 15.54 11.31 5.73
N TYR A 343 15.92 12.54 6.18
CA TYR A 343 16.30 13.67 5.32
C TYR A 343 17.79 13.94 5.42
N ILE A 344 18.59 13.41 4.49
CA ILE A 344 20.06 13.61 4.49
C ILE A 344 20.45 15.11 4.38
N SER A 345 19.56 15.95 3.85
CA SER A 345 19.76 17.41 3.78
C SER A 345 19.63 18.12 5.13
N ASN A 346 19.08 17.45 6.16
CA ASN A 346 18.99 18.00 7.50
C ASN A 346 20.26 17.69 8.28
N PRO A 347 20.97 18.73 8.87
CA PRO A 347 22.25 18.50 9.54
C PRO A 347 22.17 17.56 10.74
N VAL A 348 21.02 17.52 11.43
CA VAL A 348 20.81 16.65 12.59
C VAL A 348 20.61 15.21 12.15
N GLU A 349 19.76 14.99 11.13
CA GLU A 349 19.52 13.66 10.59
C GLU A 349 20.75 13.11 9.84
N GLU A 350 21.48 13.94 9.08
CA GLU A 350 22.75 13.55 8.48
C GLU A 350 23.75 13.03 9.53
N LYS A 351 23.84 13.70 10.68
CA LYS A 351 24.70 13.25 11.79
C LYS A 351 24.23 11.93 12.40
N LEU A 352 22.92 11.64 12.36
CA LEU A 352 22.39 10.34 12.79
C LEU A 352 22.71 9.26 11.76
N LEU A 353 22.52 9.56 10.48
CA LEU A 353 22.82 8.66 9.36
C LEU A 353 24.31 8.33 9.21
N SER A 354 25.20 9.20 9.69
CA SER A 354 26.67 8.98 9.67
C SER A 354 27.18 8.08 10.79
N LYS A 355 26.31 7.66 11.73
CA LYS A 355 26.70 6.73 12.80
C LYS A 355 26.62 5.29 12.30
N GLU A 356 27.61 4.48 12.69
CA GLU A 356 27.65 3.05 12.40
C GLU A 356 26.52 2.25 13.09
#